data_cb5050636c8414a4b5ed286b91975895
#
_entry.id   cb5050636c8414a4b5ed286b91975895
#
_cell.length_a   1.000
_cell.length_b   1.000
_cell.length_c   1.000
_cell.angle_alpha   90.00
_cell.angle_beta   90.00
_cell.angle_gamma   90.00
#
_symmetry.space_group_name_H-M   'P 1'
#
loop_
_entity.id
_entity.type
_entity.pdbx_description
1 polymer ?
#
loop_
_entity_poly.entity_id
_entity_poly.type
_entity_poly.pdbx_seq_one_letter_code
_entity_poly.pdbx_strand_id
1 'polypeptide(L)'
;YPVDGIHFDDYFYPNLDDSKAETWFDYPEYQASGTSLSVAAWRRNNVNELVRGVYSAVKSIRPQALFGISPEGYLQNLRKDTRQFTDVDAWMTQSGYVDYLMPQIYWGFEAKQNGQAAGYAFANCLNEWVTLKKKGNVKLYVGLALYKTGTDAVDGNEVPEWQRYHDIMK
;
A
#
# COMPACT_ATOMS: atom_id res chain seq x y z
N TYR A 1 -21.85 10.95 -9.95
CA TYR A 1 -22.50 9.75 -9.43
C TYR A 1 -22.63 9.86 -7.91
N PRO A 2 -23.77 9.41 -7.33
CA PRO A 2 -23.95 9.38 -5.88
C PRO A 2 -23.19 8.19 -5.28
N VAL A 3 -21.88 8.37 -5.05
CA VAL A 3 -21.02 7.34 -4.43
C VAL A 3 -20.68 7.74 -3.00
N ASP A 4 -20.47 6.76 -2.11
CA ASP A 4 -20.13 7.00 -0.72
C ASP A 4 -18.63 7.22 -0.51
N GLY A 5 -17.83 6.90 -1.51
CA GLY A 5 -16.39 7.09 -1.46
C GLY A 5 -15.68 6.79 -2.77
N ILE A 6 -14.42 7.15 -2.82
CA ILE A 6 -13.48 6.84 -3.87
C ILE A 6 -12.38 5.98 -3.26
N HIS A 7 -12.00 4.92 -3.95
CA HIS A 7 -10.96 4.01 -3.51
C HIS A 7 -9.91 3.86 -4.59
N PHE A 8 -8.63 4.03 -4.21
CA PHE A 8 -7.51 3.76 -5.08
C PHE A 8 -6.90 2.42 -4.71
N ASP A 9 -6.64 1.62 -5.72
CA ASP A 9 -5.76 0.48 -5.61
C ASP A 9 -4.30 0.94 -5.63
N ASP A 10 -3.38 0.04 -5.33
CA ASP A 10 -1.95 0.28 -5.25
C ASP A 10 -1.32 0.57 -6.63
N TYR A 11 0.00 0.75 -6.66
CA TYR A 11 0.83 0.92 -7.87
C TYR A 11 0.89 2.34 -8.44
N PHE A 12 1.30 3.29 -7.61
CA PHE A 12 1.58 4.67 -8.05
C PHE A 12 2.79 4.74 -8.98
N TYR A 13 3.84 4.00 -8.65
CA TYR A 13 5.01 3.79 -9.49
C TYR A 13 5.22 2.30 -9.75
N PRO A 14 5.76 1.91 -10.91
CA PRO A 14 6.18 0.53 -11.12
C PRO A 14 7.35 0.18 -10.20
N ASN A 15 7.58 -1.12 -10.00
CA ASN A 15 8.81 -1.58 -9.37
C ASN A 15 9.98 -1.30 -10.30
N LEU A 16 10.93 -0.51 -9.84
CA LEU A 16 12.06 -0.05 -10.63
C LEU A 16 13.34 -0.77 -10.18
N ASP A 17 14.30 -0.88 -11.10
CA ASP A 17 15.61 -1.41 -10.78
C ASP A 17 16.46 -0.34 -10.08
N ASP A 18 16.90 -0.61 -8.86
CA ASP A 18 17.71 0.28 -8.02
C ASP A 18 18.99 0.77 -8.70
N SER A 19 19.56 -0.07 -9.56
CA SER A 19 20.88 0.17 -10.15
C SER A 19 20.87 1.21 -11.27
N LYS A 20 19.72 1.74 -11.67
CA LYS A 20 19.55 2.56 -12.88
C LYS A 20 18.59 3.73 -12.72
N ALA A 21 18.62 4.40 -11.57
CA ALA A 21 17.69 5.52 -11.29
C ALA A 21 17.71 6.60 -12.39
N GLU A 22 18.87 6.86 -12.99
CA GLU A 22 19.06 7.84 -14.07
C GLU A 22 18.46 7.41 -15.41
N THR A 23 18.12 6.13 -15.58
CA THR A 23 17.51 5.61 -16.82
C THR A 23 15.99 5.47 -16.71
N TRP A 24 15.42 5.84 -15.57
CA TRP A 24 13.99 5.73 -15.35
C TRP A 24 13.23 6.79 -16.15
N PHE A 25 12.02 6.46 -16.53
CA PHE A 25 11.20 7.26 -17.44
C PHE A 25 10.96 8.71 -17.01
N ASP A 26 11.02 9.00 -15.70
CA ASP A 26 10.77 10.31 -15.08
C ASP A 26 12.04 11.08 -14.68
N TYR A 27 13.22 10.52 -14.99
CA TYR A 27 14.49 11.16 -14.59
C TYR A 27 14.75 12.51 -15.27
N PRO A 28 14.39 12.70 -16.56
CA PRO A 28 14.48 14.02 -17.21
C PRO A 28 13.62 15.07 -16.49
N GLU A 29 12.42 14.74 -16.04
CA GLU A 29 11.54 15.62 -15.29
C GLU A 29 12.12 15.97 -13.92
N TYR A 30 12.70 14.96 -13.25
CA TYR A 30 13.42 15.19 -12.00
C TYR A 30 14.56 16.21 -12.19
N GLN A 31 15.38 16.04 -13.22
CA GLN A 31 16.48 16.99 -13.52
C GLN A 31 15.93 18.39 -13.85
N ALA A 32 14.87 18.48 -14.65
CA ALA A 32 14.25 19.73 -15.04
C ALA A 32 13.58 20.46 -13.85
N SER A 33 13.18 19.74 -12.80
CA SER A 33 12.53 20.32 -11.63
C SER A 33 13.45 21.24 -10.80
N GLY A 34 14.76 21.08 -10.92
CA GLY A 34 15.74 21.85 -10.14
C GLY A 34 15.64 21.63 -8.63
N THR A 35 14.95 20.57 -8.18
CA THR A 35 14.74 20.28 -6.77
C THR A 35 16.05 19.89 -6.07
N SER A 36 16.14 20.19 -4.77
CA SER A 36 17.24 19.71 -3.91
C SER A 36 16.97 18.34 -3.29
N LEU A 37 15.79 17.76 -3.52
CA LEU A 37 15.45 16.43 -3.02
C LEU A 37 16.22 15.34 -3.76
N SER A 38 16.48 14.21 -3.09
CA SER A 38 16.91 13.00 -3.82
C SER A 38 15.80 12.54 -4.77
N VAL A 39 16.15 11.79 -5.81
CA VAL A 39 15.18 11.27 -6.78
C VAL A 39 14.07 10.46 -6.10
N ALA A 40 14.40 9.63 -5.11
CA ALA A 40 13.42 8.86 -4.35
C ALA A 40 12.48 9.77 -3.52
N ALA A 41 13.03 10.78 -2.86
CA ALA A 41 12.23 11.75 -2.11
C ALA A 41 11.33 12.59 -3.03
N TRP A 42 11.81 12.96 -4.20
CA TRP A 42 11.04 13.68 -5.21
C TRP A 42 9.86 12.84 -5.72
N ARG A 43 10.10 11.57 -6.06
CA ARG A 43 9.03 10.63 -6.47
C ARG A 43 7.98 10.45 -5.37
N ARG A 44 8.43 10.25 -4.14
CA ARG A 44 7.52 10.13 -2.98
C ARG A 44 6.70 11.40 -2.78
N ASN A 45 7.33 12.56 -2.97
CA ASN A 45 6.61 13.83 -2.92
C ASN A 45 5.55 13.96 -4.03
N ASN A 46 5.86 13.52 -5.25
CA ASN A 46 4.88 13.54 -6.35
C ASN A 46 3.66 12.66 -6.06
N VAL A 47 3.88 11.47 -5.48
CA VAL A 47 2.78 10.60 -5.04
C VAL A 47 1.97 11.26 -3.92
N ASN A 48 2.65 11.89 -2.96
CA ASN A 48 1.99 12.61 -1.86
C ASN A 48 1.13 13.77 -2.37
N GLU A 49 1.62 14.55 -3.34
CA GLU A 49 0.86 15.64 -3.95
C GLU A 49 -0.35 15.13 -4.72
N LEU A 50 -0.21 14.02 -5.48
CA LEU A 50 -1.32 13.37 -6.14
C LEU A 50 -2.40 12.95 -5.14
N VAL A 51 -2.03 12.22 -4.09
CA VAL A 51 -2.97 11.71 -3.08
C VAL A 51 -3.68 12.87 -2.36
N ARG A 52 -2.93 13.91 -1.99
CA ARG A 52 -3.49 15.12 -1.36
C ARG A 52 -4.44 15.86 -2.28
N GLY A 53 -4.08 15.99 -3.56
CA GLY A 53 -4.90 16.61 -4.58
C GLY A 53 -6.23 15.89 -4.77
N VAL A 54 -6.21 14.56 -4.86
CA VAL A 54 -7.43 13.74 -4.96
C VAL A 54 -8.29 13.87 -3.71
N TYR A 55 -7.69 13.75 -2.51
CA TYR A 55 -8.41 13.96 -1.25
C TYR A 55 -9.14 15.30 -1.24
N SER A 56 -8.42 16.38 -1.56
CA SER A 56 -8.98 17.73 -1.59
C SER A 56 -10.13 17.85 -2.60
N ALA A 57 -9.95 17.29 -3.80
CA ALA A 57 -10.99 17.30 -4.83
C ALA A 57 -12.25 16.55 -4.39
N VAL A 58 -12.09 15.34 -3.81
CA VAL A 58 -13.22 14.56 -3.28
C VAL A 58 -13.96 15.35 -2.21
N LYS A 59 -13.22 15.92 -1.25
CA LYS A 59 -13.84 16.68 -0.14
C LYS A 59 -14.47 18.00 -0.58
N SER A 60 -13.98 18.63 -1.63
CA SER A 60 -14.61 19.86 -2.17
C SER A 60 -15.94 19.59 -2.87
N ILE A 61 -16.08 18.42 -3.52
CA ILE A 61 -17.30 18.05 -4.26
C ILE A 61 -18.33 17.43 -3.29
N ARG A 62 -17.89 16.55 -2.42
CA ARG A 62 -18.73 15.83 -1.47
C ARG A 62 -17.99 15.60 -0.14
N PRO A 63 -18.11 16.53 0.82
CA PRO A 63 -17.34 16.50 2.08
C PRO A 63 -17.46 15.20 2.88
N GLN A 64 -18.62 14.52 2.81
CA GLN A 64 -18.87 13.25 3.50
C GLN A 64 -18.36 12.01 2.74
N ALA A 65 -18.01 12.12 1.46
CA ALA A 65 -17.47 10.99 0.72
C ALA A 65 -16.11 10.59 1.27
N LEU A 66 -15.89 9.29 1.43
CA LEU A 66 -14.62 8.76 1.93
C LEU A 66 -13.62 8.63 0.78
N PHE A 67 -12.36 8.90 1.07
CA PHE A 67 -11.25 8.58 0.19
C PHE A 67 -10.30 7.63 0.89
N GLY A 68 -10.01 6.50 0.28
CA GLY A 68 -9.11 5.50 0.83
C GLY A 68 -8.22 4.87 -0.23
N ILE A 69 -7.17 4.21 0.25
CA ILE A 69 -6.17 3.55 -0.60
C ILE A 69 -5.91 2.15 -0.06
N SER A 70 -5.72 1.20 -0.98
CA SER A 70 -5.35 -0.18 -0.72
C SER A 70 -3.89 -0.43 -1.10
N PRO A 71 -2.91 -0.06 -0.26
CA PRO A 71 -1.49 -0.25 -0.57
C PRO A 71 -1.06 -1.70 -0.40
N GLU A 72 0.13 -2.05 -0.90
CA GLU A 72 0.78 -3.34 -0.64
C GLU A 72 0.81 -3.65 0.87
N GLY A 73 0.55 -4.91 1.23
CA GLY A 73 0.42 -5.32 2.63
C GLY A 73 1.72 -5.33 3.43
N TYR A 74 2.87 -5.49 2.78
CA TYR A 74 4.16 -5.62 3.47
C TYR A 74 4.89 -4.27 3.56
N LEU A 75 4.86 -3.64 4.74
CA LEU A 75 5.42 -2.31 4.98
C LEU A 75 6.89 -2.17 4.59
N GLN A 76 7.69 -3.23 4.73
CA GLN A 76 9.09 -3.19 4.36
C GLN A 76 9.29 -2.96 2.86
N ASN A 77 8.35 -3.42 2.01
CA ASN A 77 8.38 -3.13 0.58
C ASN A 77 8.01 -1.67 0.29
N LEU A 78 6.97 -1.16 0.94
CA LEU A 78 6.52 0.23 0.75
C LEU A 78 7.59 1.27 1.16
N ARG A 79 8.44 0.92 2.12
CA ARG A 79 9.52 1.78 2.61
C ARG A 79 10.80 1.74 1.76
N LYS A 80 10.86 0.89 0.72
CA LYS A 80 11.99 0.87 -0.22
C LYS A 80 11.92 2.06 -1.18
N ASP A 81 13.08 2.62 -1.48
CA ASP A 81 13.22 3.74 -2.42
C ASP A 81 13.14 3.34 -3.90
N THR A 82 12.65 2.14 -4.19
CA THR A 82 12.57 1.54 -5.52
C THR A 82 11.22 0.96 -5.85
N ARG A 83 10.29 1.04 -4.91
CA ARG A 83 8.94 0.49 -5.08
C ARG A 83 7.90 1.56 -4.80
N GLN A 84 6.98 1.75 -5.71
CA GLN A 84 5.73 2.50 -5.61
C GLN A 84 5.81 3.92 -5.01
N PHE A 85 6.81 4.23 -4.21
CA PHE A 85 7.04 5.52 -3.53
C PHE A 85 5.86 6.00 -2.67
N THR A 86 5.12 5.07 -2.09
CA THR A 86 3.99 5.35 -1.19
C THR A 86 4.49 5.76 0.19
N ASP A 87 3.93 6.84 0.72
CA ASP A 87 4.31 7.37 2.04
C ASP A 87 3.18 7.12 3.06
N VAL A 88 2.93 5.84 3.31
CA VAL A 88 1.86 5.43 4.23
C VAL A 88 2.03 5.97 5.64
N ASP A 89 3.27 6.18 6.07
CA ASP A 89 3.56 6.78 7.38
C ASP A 89 3.03 8.23 7.45
N ALA A 90 3.24 9.03 6.40
CA ALA A 90 2.67 10.37 6.30
C ALA A 90 1.15 10.32 6.17
N TRP A 91 0.60 9.43 5.33
CA TRP A 91 -0.85 9.34 5.12
C TRP A 91 -1.61 8.92 6.37
N MET A 92 -1.00 8.09 7.23
CA MET A 92 -1.59 7.70 8.51
C MET A 92 -1.52 8.78 9.58
N THR A 93 -0.51 9.64 9.54
CA THR A 93 -0.22 10.58 10.64
C THR A 93 -0.60 12.03 10.34
N GLN A 94 -0.76 12.40 9.07
CA GLN A 94 -1.06 13.76 8.66
C GLN A 94 -2.49 13.87 8.11
N SER A 95 -3.08 15.07 8.19
CA SER A 95 -4.40 15.33 7.59
C SER A 95 -4.30 15.59 6.09
N GLY A 96 -5.38 15.33 5.38
CA GLY A 96 -5.52 15.76 3.98
C GLY A 96 -4.99 14.74 2.98
N TYR A 97 -4.77 13.50 3.39
CA TYR A 97 -4.36 12.41 2.51
C TYR A 97 -5.48 11.39 2.32
N VAL A 98 -5.92 10.76 3.38
CA VAL A 98 -6.90 9.67 3.32
C VAL A 98 -7.84 9.69 4.51
N ASP A 99 -9.02 9.09 4.36
CA ASP A 99 -9.91 8.75 5.48
C ASP A 99 -9.63 7.34 6.01
N TYR A 100 -9.10 6.46 5.15
CA TYR A 100 -8.70 5.11 5.56
C TYR A 100 -7.61 4.53 4.67
N LEU A 101 -6.85 3.56 5.22
CA LEU A 101 -6.02 2.65 4.47
C LEU A 101 -6.52 1.21 4.61
N MET A 102 -6.35 0.42 3.56
CA MET A 102 -6.75 -0.98 3.52
C MET A 102 -5.63 -1.84 2.90
N PRO A 103 -4.52 -2.06 3.63
CA PRO A 103 -3.38 -2.81 3.11
C PRO A 103 -3.78 -4.20 2.63
N GLN A 104 -3.22 -4.61 1.50
CA GLN A 104 -3.47 -5.89 0.83
C GLN A 104 -2.61 -6.98 1.48
N ILE A 105 -3.06 -7.53 2.61
CA ILE A 105 -2.35 -8.61 3.30
C ILE A 105 -2.79 -9.95 2.70
N TYR A 106 -2.20 -10.27 1.54
CA TYR A 106 -2.61 -11.41 0.71
C TYR A 106 -1.80 -12.68 0.96
N TRP A 107 -1.07 -12.74 2.06
CA TRP A 107 -0.34 -13.93 2.52
C TRP A 107 -1.06 -14.62 3.65
N GLY A 108 -0.85 -15.92 3.77
CA GLY A 108 -1.42 -16.71 4.85
C GLY A 108 -0.64 -16.61 6.16
N PHE A 109 -1.18 -17.20 7.21
CA PHE A 109 -0.53 -17.26 8.52
C PHE A 109 0.75 -18.10 8.49
N GLU A 110 0.77 -19.14 7.65
CA GLU A 110 1.87 -20.11 7.53
C GLU A 110 2.83 -19.77 6.38
N ALA A 111 2.73 -18.57 5.80
CA ALA A 111 3.57 -18.14 4.70
C ALA A 111 5.06 -18.29 5.04
N LYS A 112 5.82 -18.85 4.10
CA LYS A 112 7.23 -19.15 4.27
C LYS A 112 8.08 -18.47 3.21
N GLN A 113 9.32 -18.21 3.57
CA GLN A 113 10.36 -17.76 2.66
C GLN A 113 11.59 -18.63 2.91
N ASN A 114 12.09 -19.32 1.87
CA ASN A 114 13.20 -20.24 1.99
C ASN A 114 13.01 -21.31 3.11
N GLY A 115 11.78 -21.82 3.26
CA GLY A 115 11.42 -22.83 4.25
C GLY A 115 11.27 -22.32 5.69
N GLN A 116 11.52 -21.05 5.95
CA GLN A 116 11.34 -20.40 7.25
C GLN A 116 10.07 -19.52 7.24
N ALA A 117 9.53 -19.21 8.42
CA ALA A 117 8.41 -18.28 8.53
C ALA A 117 8.75 -16.95 7.88
N ALA A 118 7.89 -16.49 6.96
CA ALA A 118 8.12 -15.27 6.20
C ALA A 118 7.87 -14.02 7.06
N GLY A 119 8.69 -12.97 6.88
CA GLY A 119 8.43 -11.66 7.48
C GLY A 119 7.09 -11.07 7.03
N TYR A 120 6.65 -11.40 5.82
CA TYR A 120 5.37 -10.98 5.25
C TYR A 120 4.18 -11.90 5.60
N ALA A 121 4.33 -12.90 6.48
CA ALA A 121 3.20 -13.70 6.93
C ALA A 121 2.09 -12.81 7.53
N PHE A 122 0.83 -13.22 7.36
CA PHE A 122 -0.34 -12.40 7.70
C PHE A 122 -0.25 -11.72 9.07
N ALA A 123 0.03 -12.51 10.11
CA ALA A 123 0.08 -11.98 11.47
C ALA A 123 1.19 -10.93 11.66
N ASN A 124 2.34 -11.11 11.00
CA ASN A 124 3.45 -10.15 11.06
C ASN A 124 3.06 -8.84 10.38
N CYS A 125 2.52 -8.90 9.15
CA CYS A 125 2.04 -7.72 8.44
C CYS A 125 0.96 -7.00 9.25
N LEU A 126 -0.06 -7.72 9.72
CA LEU A 126 -1.13 -7.12 10.50
C LEU A 126 -0.58 -6.41 11.75
N ASN A 127 0.33 -7.05 12.48
CA ASN A 127 0.95 -6.46 13.67
C ASN A 127 1.74 -5.18 13.33
N GLU A 128 2.49 -5.16 12.23
CA GLU A 128 3.19 -3.95 11.77
C GLU A 128 2.18 -2.81 11.50
N TRP A 129 1.09 -3.08 10.77
CA TRP A 129 0.09 -2.06 10.44
C TRP A 129 -0.67 -1.53 11.65
N VAL A 130 -1.07 -2.39 12.60
CA VAL A 130 -1.83 -1.93 13.77
C VAL A 130 -0.97 -1.17 14.78
N THR A 131 0.34 -1.35 14.74
CA THR A 131 1.28 -0.62 15.60
C THR A 131 1.72 0.71 15.02
N LEU A 132 1.41 1.02 13.75
CA LEU A 132 1.70 2.32 13.17
C LEU A 132 0.95 3.44 13.93
N LYS A 133 1.66 4.53 14.14
CA LYS A 133 1.02 5.76 14.62
C LYS A 133 -0.01 6.19 13.57
N LYS A 134 -1.17 6.60 14.03
CA LYS A 134 -2.22 7.13 13.14
C LYS A 134 -2.91 8.34 13.76
N LYS A 135 -3.41 9.21 12.92
CA LYS A 135 -4.31 10.27 13.33
C LYS A 135 -5.67 9.66 13.68
N GLY A 136 -6.33 10.16 14.74
CA GLY A 136 -7.51 9.51 15.31
C GLY A 136 -8.69 9.30 14.36
N ASN A 137 -8.76 10.06 13.26
CA ASN A 137 -9.82 9.93 12.26
C ASN A 137 -9.46 9.00 11.08
N VAL A 138 -8.20 8.59 10.92
CA VAL A 138 -7.80 7.64 9.86
C VAL A 138 -8.12 6.22 10.32
N LYS A 139 -8.91 5.51 9.53
CA LYS A 139 -9.29 4.12 9.80
C LYS A 139 -8.32 3.16 9.11
N LEU A 140 -8.10 2.03 9.73
CA LEU A 140 -7.35 0.91 9.15
C LEU A 140 -8.31 -0.25 8.94
N TYR A 141 -8.39 -0.72 7.71
CA TYR A 141 -9.06 -1.96 7.32
C TYR A 141 -7.99 -2.95 6.83
N VAL A 142 -8.38 -4.16 6.50
CA VAL A 142 -7.47 -5.18 5.94
C VAL A 142 -8.08 -5.77 4.68
N GLY A 143 -7.35 -5.70 3.59
CA GLY A 143 -7.68 -6.40 2.35
C GLY A 143 -7.27 -7.87 2.44
N LEU A 144 -8.19 -8.77 2.15
CA LEU A 144 -7.99 -10.22 2.19
C LEU A 144 -8.04 -10.82 0.79
N ALA A 145 -7.24 -11.85 0.56
CA ALA A 145 -7.14 -12.57 -0.72
C ALA A 145 -8.25 -13.60 -0.88
N LEU A 146 -9.51 -13.16 -0.99
CA LEU A 146 -10.66 -14.06 -1.15
C LEU A 146 -10.51 -15.01 -2.35
N TYR A 147 -9.87 -14.58 -3.42
CA TYR A 147 -9.63 -15.37 -4.63
C TYR A 147 -8.77 -16.61 -4.41
N LYS A 148 -7.97 -16.65 -3.34
CA LYS A 148 -7.15 -17.81 -2.96
C LYS A 148 -7.96 -18.90 -2.23
N THR A 149 -9.15 -18.57 -1.74
CA THR A 149 -9.96 -19.47 -0.92
C THR A 149 -10.37 -20.72 -1.70
N GLY A 150 -10.12 -21.90 -1.12
CA GLY A 150 -10.45 -23.19 -1.74
C GLY A 150 -9.51 -23.60 -2.87
N THR A 151 -8.43 -22.88 -3.12
CA THR A 151 -7.41 -23.26 -4.09
C THR A 151 -6.29 -24.07 -3.44
N ASP A 152 -5.67 -24.94 -4.20
CA ASP A 152 -4.36 -25.50 -3.88
C ASP A 152 -3.31 -24.37 -3.92
N ALA A 153 -2.10 -24.67 -3.52
CA ALA A 153 -1.04 -23.67 -3.44
C ALA A 153 -1.01 -22.70 -4.61
N VAL A 154 -1.04 -21.44 -4.30
CA VAL A 154 -0.82 -20.38 -5.28
C VAL A 154 0.65 -20.27 -5.62
N ASP A 155 1.57 -20.50 -4.66
CA ASP A 155 3.01 -20.34 -4.87
C ASP A 155 3.89 -21.36 -4.12
N GLY A 156 3.37 -22.43 -3.63
CA GLY A 156 4.12 -23.46 -2.90
C GLY A 156 4.54 -23.09 -1.48
N ASN A 157 4.36 -21.83 -1.05
CA ASN A 157 4.71 -21.36 0.27
C ASN A 157 3.51 -21.31 1.25
N GLU A 158 2.29 -21.45 0.74
CA GLU A 158 1.05 -21.21 1.47
C GLU A 158 0.09 -22.41 1.52
N VAL A 159 0.50 -23.59 1.02
CA VAL A 159 -0.33 -24.79 1.04
C VAL A 159 -0.21 -25.49 2.39
N PRO A 160 -1.23 -26.06 2.91
CA PRO A 160 -2.64 -26.14 2.51
C PRO A 160 -3.52 -25.06 3.16
N GLU A 161 -2.96 -23.99 3.61
CA GLU A 161 -3.64 -22.97 4.42
C GLU A 161 -4.86 -22.38 3.70
N TRP A 162 -4.73 -22.05 2.42
CA TRP A 162 -5.80 -21.42 1.64
C TRP A 162 -7.00 -22.35 1.36
N GLN A 163 -6.81 -23.64 1.44
CA GLN A 163 -7.94 -24.58 1.40
C GLN A 163 -8.87 -24.44 2.59
N ARG A 164 -8.33 -24.03 3.74
CA ARG A 164 -9.07 -23.83 5.00
C ARG A 164 -9.54 -22.40 5.19
N TYR A 165 -9.09 -21.49 4.35
CA TYR A 165 -9.27 -20.04 4.56
C TYR A 165 -10.74 -19.63 4.60
N HIS A 166 -11.61 -20.30 3.86
CA HIS A 166 -13.05 -20.05 3.94
C HIS A 166 -13.62 -20.32 5.34
N ASP A 167 -13.05 -21.26 6.09
CA ASP A 167 -13.45 -21.54 7.47
C ASP A 167 -12.92 -20.49 8.45
N ILE A 168 -11.74 -19.93 8.15
CA ILE A 168 -11.15 -18.85 8.92
C ILE A 168 -11.96 -17.54 8.75
N MET A 169 -12.53 -17.32 7.58
CA MET A 169 -13.33 -16.13 7.29
C MET A 169 -14.78 -16.18 7.77
N LYS A 170 -15.27 -17.35 8.14
CA LYS A 170 -16.60 -17.54 8.78
C LYS A 170 -16.57 -17.15 10.23
#